data_e79139fd3421dc82fb19e1765d8d667c
#
_entry.id   e79139fd3421dc82fb19e1765d8d667c
#
_cell.length_a   1.000
_cell.length_b   1.000
_cell.length_c   1.000
_cell.angle_alpha   90.00
_cell.angle_beta   90.00
_cell.angle_gamma   90.00
#
_symmetry.space_group_name_H-M   'P 1'
#
loop_
_entity.id
_entity.type
_entity.pdbx_description
1 polymer ?
#
loop_
_entity_poly.entity_id
_entity_poly.type
_entity_poly.pdbx_seq_one_letter_code
_entity_poly.pdbx_strand_id
1 'polypeptide(L)' 'MDRATLERNLAQVGRDLRAASDDIAQQHETLKELVRHGEDTTEALRSIGILEHIHVIFCSLRDQLVEELAALD' A
#
# COMPACT_ATOMS: atom_id res chain seq x y z
N MET A 1 7.40 -22.37 5.97
CA MET A 1 6.46 -22.18 4.87
C MET A 1 7.13 -22.64 3.58
N ASP A 2 6.42 -23.34 2.71
CA ASP A 2 7.03 -23.83 1.47
C ASP A 2 7.12 -22.73 0.40
N ARG A 3 7.89 -23.01 -0.66
CA ARG A 3 8.13 -22.06 -1.73
C ARG A 3 6.84 -21.61 -2.42
N ALA A 4 5.95 -22.56 -2.72
CA ALA A 4 4.71 -22.26 -3.43
C ALA A 4 3.81 -21.32 -2.62
N THR A 5 3.73 -21.52 -1.31
CA THR A 5 2.96 -20.65 -0.41
C THR A 5 3.59 -19.26 -0.33
N LEU A 6 4.92 -19.19 -0.20
CA LEU A 6 5.62 -17.90 -0.17
C LEU A 6 5.43 -17.12 -1.47
N GLU A 7 5.49 -17.81 -2.61
CA GLU A 7 5.30 -17.16 -3.90
C GLU A 7 3.88 -16.65 -4.07
N ARG A 8 2.87 -17.41 -3.63
CA ARG A 8 1.48 -16.95 -3.67
C ARG A 8 1.26 -15.74 -2.77
N ASN A 9 1.82 -15.78 -1.56
CA ASN A 9 1.70 -14.67 -0.63
C ASN A 9 2.39 -13.43 -1.17
N LEU A 10 3.55 -13.59 -1.79
CA LEU A 10 4.28 -12.47 -2.40
C LEU A 10 3.47 -11.87 -3.56
N ALA A 11 2.86 -12.70 -4.39
CA ALA A 11 2.01 -12.22 -5.48
C ALA A 11 0.81 -11.43 -4.95
N GLN A 12 0.19 -11.91 -3.85
CA GLN A 12 -0.95 -11.22 -3.24
C GLN A 12 -0.53 -9.86 -2.66
N VAL A 13 0.60 -9.82 -1.96
CA VAL A 13 1.13 -8.56 -1.42
C VAL A 13 1.44 -7.58 -2.55
N GLY A 14 1.95 -8.07 -3.67
CA GLY A 14 2.20 -7.23 -4.84
C GLY A 14 0.92 -6.57 -5.36
N ARG A 15 -0.18 -7.33 -5.41
CA ARG A 15 -1.49 -6.79 -5.79
C ARG A 15 -2.00 -5.78 -4.77
N ASP A 16 -1.85 -6.09 -3.48
CA ASP A 16 -2.28 -5.21 -2.39
C ASP A 16 -1.50 -3.90 -2.39
N LEU A 17 -0.19 -3.96 -2.66
CA LEU A 17 0.65 -2.76 -2.79
C LEU A 17 0.20 -1.88 -3.95
N ARG A 18 -0.13 -2.50 -5.08
CA ARG A 18 -0.60 -1.74 -6.25
C ARG A 18 -1.94 -1.06 -5.96
N ALA A 19 -2.86 -1.79 -5.32
CA ALA A 19 -4.16 -1.23 -4.95
C ALA A 19 -3.98 -0.06 -3.96
N ALA A 20 -3.11 -0.21 -2.97
CA ALA A 20 -2.84 0.86 -1.99
C ALA A 20 -2.23 2.08 -2.68
N SER A 21 -1.30 1.90 -3.61
CA SER A 21 -0.71 3.00 -4.37
C SER A 21 -1.75 3.74 -5.20
N ASP A 22 -2.65 3.00 -5.85
CA ASP A 22 -3.72 3.60 -6.64
C ASP A 22 -4.69 4.40 -5.76
N ASP A 23 -5.03 3.86 -4.59
CA ASP A 23 -5.91 4.55 -3.64
C ASP A 23 -5.27 5.83 -3.12
N ILE A 24 -3.97 5.81 -2.81
CA ILE A 24 -3.23 6.99 -2.38
C ILE A 24 -3.25 8.06 -3.47
N ALA A 25 -2.99 7.67 -4.71
CA ALA A 25 -3.00 8.60 -5.84
C ALA A 25 -4.38 9.24 -6.01
N GLN A 26 -5.44 8.45 -5.87
CA GLN A 26 -6.82 8.93 -5.98
C GLN A 26 -7.14 9.91 -4.87
N GLN A 27 -6.71 9.63 -3.63
CA GLN A 27 -6.94 10.53 -2.50
C GLN A 27 -6.17 11.84 -2.67
N HIS A 28 -4.99 11.82 -3.25
CA HIS A 28 -4.24 13.06 -3.56
C HIS A 28 -4.98 13.91 -4.59
N GLU A 29 -5.61 13.30 -5.58
CA GLU A 29 -6.43 14.03 -6.55
C GLU A 29 -7.64 14.65 -5.87
N THR A 30 -8.30 13.92 -4.97
CA THR A 30 -9.41 14.44 -4.17
C THR A 30 -8.96 15.63 -3.33
N LEU A 31 -7.78 15.51 -2.69
CA LEU A 31 -7.23 16.60 -1.88
C LEU A 31 -7.00 17.87 -2.72
N LYS A 32 -6.45 17.71 -3.93
CA LYS A 32 -6.23 18.85 -4.83
C LYS A 32 -7.54 19.56 -5.17
N GLU A 33 -8.60 18.78 -5.43
CA GLU A 33 -9.91 19.36 -5.74
C GLU A 33 -10.49 20.12 -4.54
N LEU A 34 -10.36 19.55 -3.33
CA LEU A 34 -10.84 20.19 -2.11
C LEU A 34 -10.11 21.50 -1.86
N VAL A 35 -8.79 21.51 -2.05
CA VAL A 35 -7.98 22.73 -1.91
C VAL A 35 -8.41 23.79 -2.93
N ARG A 36 -8.60 23.36 -4.18
CA ARG A 36 -9.01 24.27 -5.26
C ARG A 36 -10.33 24.96 -4.96
N HIS A 37 -11.27 24.25 -4.32
CA HIS A 37 -12.59 24.78 -4.00
C HIS A 37 -12.70 25.37 -2.59
N GLY A 38 -11.58 25.43 -1.86
CA GLY A 38 -11.55 25.99 -0.50
C GLY A 38 -12.35 25.18 0.50
N GLU A 39 -12.51 23.87 0.27
CA GLU A 39 -13.26 22.98 1.15
C GLU A 39 -12.38 22.37 2.23
N ASP A 40 -13.01 21.82 3.28
CA ASP A 40 -12.31 21.18 4.40
C ASP A 40 -11.54 19.95 3.92
N THR A 41 -10.25 19.87 4.24
CA THR A 41 -9.35 18.80 3.81
C THR A 41 -9.09 17.75 4.89
N THR A 42 -9.72 17.87 6.06
CA THR A 42 -9.40 17.02 7.23
C THR A 42 -9.57 15.53 6.92
N GLU A 43 -10.69 15.13 6.34
CA GLU A 43 -10.95 13.71 6.04
C GLU A 43 -10.01 13.18 4.96
N ALA A 44 -9.73 13.96 3.92
CA ALA A 44 -8.81 13.55 2.86
C ALA A 44 -7.40 13.33 3.41
N LEU A 45 -6.92 14.24 4.27
CA LEU A 45 -5.60 14.10 4.89
C LEU A 45 -5.54 12.89 5.82
N ARG A 46 -6.61 12.62 6.56
CA ARG A 46 -6.70 11.44 7.42
C ARG A 46 -6.64 10.16 6.60
N SER A 47 -7.41 10.09 5.51
CA SER A 47 -7.44 8.93 4.62
C SER A 47 -6.06 8.66 4.02
N ILE A 48 -5.38 9.71 3.57
CA ILE A 48 -4.03 9.57 3.01
C ILE A 48 -3.07 9.01 4.06
N GLY A 49 -3.12 9.53 5.29
CA GLY A 49 -2.26 9.04 6.37
C GLY A 49 -2.48 7.56 6.67
N ILE A 50 -3.74 7.12 6.72
CA ILE A 50 -4.09 5.72 6.94
C ILE A 50 -3.57 4.85 5.79
N LEU A 51 -3.81 5.26 4.55
CA LEU A 51 -3.38 4.51 3.37
C LEU A 51 -1.86 4.41 3.28
N GLU A 52 -1.14 5.49 3.60
CA GLU A 52 0.32 5.47 3.61
C GLU A 52 0.85 4.51 4.68
N HIS A 53 0.22 4.46 5.84
CA HIS A 53 0.58 3.53 6.90
C HIS A 53 0.38 2.08 6.46
N ILE A 54 -0.76 1.78 5.83
CA ILE A 54 -1.05 0.46 5.27
C ILE A 54 -0.02 0.08 4.22
N HIS A 55 0.34 1.02 3.36
CA HIS A 55 1.34 0.80 2.32
C HIS A 55 2.69 0.40 2.91
N VAL A 56 3.12 1.08 3.98
CA VAL A 56 4.37 0.74 4.69
C VAL A 56 4.31 -0.67 5.25
N ILE A 57 3.18 -1.08 5.83
CA ILE A 57 2.99 -2.43 6.37
C ILE A 57 3.15 -3.48 5.25
N PHE A 58 2.52 -3.26 4.10
CA PHE A 58 2.63 -4.18 2.96
C PHE A 58 4.05 -4.22 2.40
N CYS A 59 4.76 -3.10 2.37
CA CYS A 59 6.17 -3.08 1.95
C CYS A 59 7.03 -3.94 2.87
N SER A 60 6.83 -3.83 4.18
CA SER A 60 7.57 -4.63 5.17
C SER A 60 7.28 -6.11 4.99
N LEU A 61 6.01 -6.46 4.77
CA LEU A 61 5.61 -7.85 4.55
C LEU A 61 6.24 -8.40 3.26
N ARG A 62 6.24 -7.62 2.17
CA ARG A 62 6.88 -8.02 0.93
C ARG A 62 8.36 -8.32 1.14
N ASP A 63 9.06 -7.42 1.83
CA ASP A 63 10.49 -7.57 2.07
C ASP A 63 10.78 -8.83 2.90
N GLN A 64 9.94 -9.12 3.90
CA GLN A 64 10.06 -10.32 4.71
C GLN A 64 9.86 -11.58 3.86
N LEU A 65 8.86 -11.59 2.98
CA LEU A 65 8.59 -12.73 2.10
C LEU A 65 9.74 -12.95 1.11
N VAL A 66 10.31 -11.88 0.58
CA VAL A 66 11.47 -11.96 -0.32
C VAL A 66 12.66 -12.58 0.41
N GLU A 67 12.92 -12.18 1.66
CA GLU A 67 14.00 -12.75 2.47
C GLU A 67 13.77 -14.23 2.73
N GLU A 68 12.54 -14.62 3.06
CA GLU A 68 12.22 -16.03 3.32
C GLU A 68 12.40 -16.87 2.05
N LEU A 69 12.00 -16.36 0.89
CA LEU A 69 12.21 -17.04 -0.39
C LEU A 69 13.70 -17.21 -0.69
N ALA A 70 14.48 -16.16 -0.47
CA ALA A 70 15.93 -16.21 -0.68
C ALA A 70 16.59 -17.24 0.23
N ALA A 71 16.08 -17.41 1.45
CA ALA A 71 16.60 -18.38 2.41
C ALA A 71 16.36 -19.83 2.00
N LEU A 72 15.41 -20.08 1.08
CA LEU A 72 15.14 -21.42 0.57
C LEU A 72 16.15 -21.87 -0.50
N ASP A 73 16.89 -20.97 -1.08
CA ASP A 73 17.89 -21.25 -2.10
C ASP A 73 19.29 -21.52 -1.45
#